data_d87401af7a85042f5cdfe8bab3910fc3
#
_entry.id   d87401af7a85042f5cdfe8bab3910fc3
#
_cell.length_a   1.000
_cell.length_b   1.000
_cell.length_c   1.000
_cell.angle_alpha   90.00
_cell.angle_beta   90.00
_cell.angle_gamma   90.00
#
_symmetry.space_group_name_H-M   'P 1'
#
loop_
_entity.id
_entity.type
_entity.pdbx_description
1 polymer ?
#
loop_
_entity_poly.entity_id
_entity_poly.type
_entity_poly.pdbx_seq_one_letter_code
_entity_poly.pdbx_strand_id
1 'polypeptide(L)'
;MQYQKDGDTYIIYLEKGESIVAKLTQFCKDHQIINGQISGISAIKEIELGSYDLKNQEYIIRKLDDTWELTSYQANIQLKDGEPFINAHINISNHDLTAKGGHLFEAKVAVIGEFILRNINTAGKRVLNPEKDLACMALSN
;
A
#
# COMPACT_ATOMS: atom_id res chain seq x y z
N MET A 1 -3.38 -16.33 0.14
CA MET A 1 -3.07 -15.49 -1.04
C MET A 1 -2.90 -16.35 -2.28
N GLN A 2 -3.49 -15.95 -3.40
CA GLN A 2 -3.35 -16.57 -4.73
C GLN A 2 -2.96 -15.49 -5.73
N TYR A 3 -2.36 -15.87 -6.86
CA TYR A 3 -2.05 -14.90 -7.92
C TYR A 3 -1.94 -15.56 -9.30
N GLN A 4 -2.12 -14.74 -10.32
CA GLN A 4 -1.79 -15.04 -11.71
C GLN A 4 -0.84 -13.99 -12.26
N LYS A 5 0.06 -14.38 -13.17
CA LYS A 5 1.00 -13.48 -13.83
C LYS A 5 0.70 -13.40 -15.31
N ASP A 6 0.70 -12.17 -15.85
CA ASP A 6 0.65 -11.89 -17.29
C ASP A 6 1.68 -10.81 -17.62
N GLY A 7 2.76 -11.20 -18.28
CA GLY A 7 3.89 -10.33 -18.55
C GLY A 7 4.45 -9.72 -17.26
N ASP A 8 4.43 -8.39 -17.16
CA ASP A 8 4.86 -7.63 -15.98
C ASP A 8 3.72 -7.33 -15.00
N THR A 9 2.54 -7.89 -15.23
CA THR A 9 1.35 -7.66 -14.40
C THR A 9 1.02 -8.91 -13.59
N TYR A 10 0.63 -8.70 -12.34
CA TYR A 10 0.14 -9.74 -11.44
C TYR A 10 -1.28 -9.39 -10.99
N ILE A 11 -2.19 -10.35 -11.10
CA ILE A 11 -3.51 -10.32 -10.46
C ILE A 11 -3.36 -11.07 -9.15
N ILE A 12 -3.62 -10.41 -8.02
CA ILE A 12 -3.39 -10.94 -6.68
C ILE A 12 -4.71 -10.98 -5.92
N TYR A 13 -5.02 -12.14 -5.36
CA TYR A 13 -6.16 -12.36 -4.50
C TYR A 13 -5.69 -12.60 -3.07
N LEU A 14 -6.17 -11.77 -2.13
CA LEU A 14 -5.94 -11.95 -0.70
C LEU A 14 -7.19 -12.52 -0.03
N GLU A 15 -6.95 -13.48 0.84
CA GLU A 15 -7.96 -14.18 1.63
C GLU A 15 -8.34 -13.37 2.87
N LYS A 16 -9.53 -13.66 3.41
CA LYS A 16 -9.98 -13.10 4.69
C LYS A 16 -8.94 -13.30 5.80
N GLY A 17 -8.66 -12.23 6.53
CA GLY A 17 -7.72 -12.21 7.66
C GLY A 17 -6.27 -11.93 7.28
N GLU A 18 -5.92 -11.94 5.99
CA GLU A 18 -4.56 -11.58 5.55
C GLU A 18 -4.31 -10.08 5.70
N SER A 19 -3.11 -9.73 6.17
CA SER A 19 -2.63 -8.35 6.31
C SER A 19 -2.17 -7.83 4.95
N ILE A 20 -2.76 -6.75 4.47
CA ILE A 20 -2.60 -6.28 3.08
C ILE A 20 -1.17 -5.83 2.82
N VAL A 21 -0.66 -4.88 3.62
CA VAL A 21 0.67 -4.30 3.36
C VAL A 21 1.75 -5.35 3.56
N ALA A 22 1.68 -6.14 4.63
CA ALA A 22 2.64 -7.21 4.91
C ALA A 22 2.67 -8.27 3.79
N LYS A 23 1.50 -8.73 3.32
CA LYS A 23 1.41 -9.75 2.26
C LYS A 23 1.91 -9.23 0.91
N LEU A 24 1.52 -8.02 0.53
CA LEU A 24 1.98 -7.42 -0.73
C LEU A 24 3.49 -7.11 -0.68
N THR A 25 4.02 -6.69 0.47
CA THR A 25 5.47 -6.50 0.66
C THR A 25 6.23 -7.82 0.53
N GLN A 26 5.75 -8.89 1.17
CA GLN A 26 6.36 -10.21 1.07
C GLN A 26 6.30 -10.72 -0.38
N PHE A 27 5.16 -10.52 -1.07
CA PHE A 27 5.03 -10.85 -2.49
C PHE A 27 6.08 -10.13 -3.36
N CYS A 28 6.30 -8.84 -3.12
CA CYS A 28 7.36 -8.09 -3.82
C CYS A 28 8.75 -8.66 -3.57
N LYS A 29 9.06 -9.08 -2.35
CA LYS A 29 10.35 -9.73 -2.02
C LYS A 29 10.51 -11.06 -2.75
N ASP A 30 9.51 -11.93 -2.68
CA ASP A 30 9.54 -13.27 -3.28
C ASP A 30 9.68 -13.23 -4.81
N HIS A 31 9.14 -12.19 -5.44
CA HIS A 31 9.19 -11.98 -6.89
C HIS A 31 10.22 -10.96 -7.36
N GLN A 32 11.06 -10.45 -6.43
CA GLN A 32 12.12 -9.47 -6.73
C GLN A 32 11.60 -8.19 -7.41
N ILE A 33 10.40 -7.76 -7.02
CA ILE A 33 9.77 -6.53 -7.53
C ILE A 33 10.31 -5.34 -6.73
N ILE A 34 11.14 -4.52 -7.37
CA ILE A 34 11.83 -3.40 -6.76
C ILE A 34 11.27 -2.03 -7.19
N ASN A 35 10.38 -2.02 -8.17
CA ASN A 35 9.67 -0.83 -8.63
C ASN A 35 8.31 -1.25 -9.20
N GLY A 36 7.27 -0.46 -8.99
CA GLY A 36 5.97 -0.81 -9.51
C GLY A 36 4.82 0.03 -8.96
N GLN A 37 3.64 -0.36 -9.38
CA GLN A 37 2.37 0.24 -8.97
C GLN A 37 1.42 -0.88 -8.53
N ILE A 38 0.62 -0.60 -7.50
CA ILE A 38 -0.49 -1.48 -7.10
C ILE A 38 -1.77 -0.66 -7.06
N SER A 39 -2.84 -1.25 -7.61
CA SER A 39 -4.21 -0.80 -7.42
C SER A 39 -5.06 -1.94 -6.86
N GLY A 40 -6.18 -1.63 -6.20
CA GLY A 40 -7.03 -2.69 -5.67
C GLY A 40 -8.29 -2.21 -4.99
N ILE A 41 -9.14 -3.18 -4.67
CA ILE A 41 -10.38 -3.03 -3.91
C ILE A 41 -10.52 -4.19 -2.94
N SER A 42 -11.26 -3.98 -1.85
CA SER A 42 -11.46 -4.99 -0.79
C SER A 42 -12.60 -4.57 0.14
N ALA A 43 -13.01 -5.45 1.03
CA ALA A 43 -13.59 -5.08 2.31
C ALA A 43 -12.52 -5.29 3.38
N ILE A 44 -12.27 -4.30 4.23
CA ILE A 44 -11.15 -4.29 5.18
C ILE A 44 -11.58 -3.96 6.60
N LYS A 45 -10.75 -4.35 7.57
CA LYS A 45 -10.89 -4.07 9.00
C LYS A 45 -9.53 -3.91 9.66
N GLU A 46 -9.53 -3.57 10.97
CA GLU A 46 -8.30 -3.36 11.74
C GLU A 46 -7.34 -2.42 10.99
N ILE A 47 -7.86 -1.23 10.65
CA ILE A 47 -7.22 -0.30 9.72
C ILE A 47 -6.38 0.71 10.51
N GLU A 48 -5.13 0.89 10.11
CA GLU A 48 -4.26 1.98 10.58
C GLU A 48 -4.03 2.97 9.43
N LEU A 49 -4.71 4.13 9.52
CA LEU A 49 -4.59 5.25 8.59
C LEU A 49 -3.85 6.41 9.22
N GLY A 50 -3.12 7.15 8.41
CA GLY A 50 -2.45 8.35 8.87
C GLY A 50 -2.40 9.48 7.85
N SER A 51 -2.06 10.63 8.38
CA SER A 51 -1.70 11.83 7.62
C SER A 51 -0.39 12.39 8.17
N TYR A 52 0.45 12.91 7.29
CA TYR A 52 1.71 13.51 7.70
C TYR A 52 1.50 14.94 8.16
N ASP A 53 1.87 15.24 9.42
CA ASP A 53 1.89 16.59 9.98
C ASP A 53 3.21 17.26 9.61
N LEU A 54 3.15 18.21 8.69
CA LEU A 54 4.33 18.96 8.23
C LEU A 54 4.98 19.81 9.32
N LYS A 55 4.20 20.29 10.30
CA LYS A 55 4.71 21.16 11.35
C LYS A 55 5.55 20.39 12.36
N ASN A 56 5.08 19.21 12.73
CA ASN A 56 5.73 18.36 13.73
C ASN A 56 6.60 17.27 13.09
N GLN A 57 6.58 17.15 11.76
CA GLN A 57 7.32 16.14 10.97
C GLN A 57 7.03 14.71 11.44
N GLU A 58 5.77 14.40 11.70
CA GLU A 58 5.33 13.08 12.16
C GLU A 58 4.00 12.65 11.52
N TYR A 59 3.73 11.35 11.54
CA TYR A 59 2.43 10.82 11.15
C TYR A 59 1.45 10.84 12.31
N ILE A 60 0.28 11.45 12.08
CA ILE A 60 -0.88 11.31 12.95
C ILE A 60 -1.64 10.07 12.52
N ILE A 61 -1.61 9.02 13.34
CA ILE A 61 -2.23 7.72 13.03
C ILE A 61 -3.57 7.58 13.73
N ARG A 62 -4.55 7.03 13.02
CA ARG A 62 -5.88 6.66 13.54
C ARG A 62 -6.15 5.19 13.26
N LYS A 63 -6.69 4.49 14.26
CA LYS A 63 -7.13 3.09 14.13
C LYS A 63 -8.64 3.06 13.96
N LEU A 64 -9.10 2.24 13.02
CA LEU A 64 -10.50 1.99 12.75
C LEU A 64 -10.74 0.49 12.86
N ASP A 65 -11.57 0.07 13.80
CA ASP A 65 -11.82 -1.34 14.10
C ASP A 65 -12.99 -1.92 13.28
N ASP A 66 -13.92 -1.07 12.83
CA ASP A 66 -15.06 -1.48 12.03
C ASP A 66 -14.65 -2.00 10.64
N THR A 67 -15.59 -2.67 9.98
CA THR A 67 -15.43 -3.08 8.58
C THR A 67 -15.77 -1.92 7.66
N TRP A 68 -14.90 -1.68 6.68
CA TRP A 68 -15.01 -0.63 5.67
C TRP A 68 -14.83 -1.20 4.28
N GLU A 69 -15.54 -0.65 3.30
CA GLU A 69 -15.23 -0.88 1.88
C GLU A 69 -13.94 -0.15 1.52
N LEU A 70 -12.94 -0.86 1.03
CA LEU A 70 -11.77 -0.29 0.38
C LEU A 70 -12.13 0.06 -1.06
N THR A 71 -12.59 1.28 -1.27
CA THR A 71 -13.08 1.74 -2.57
C THR A 71 -11.97 2.07 -3.55
N SER A 72 -10.77 2.35 -3.05
CA SER A 72 -9.57 2.56 -3.87
C SER A 72 -8.31 2.32 -3.04
N TYR A 73 -7.44 1.50 -3.56
CA TYR A 73 -6.06 1.31 -3.10
C TYR A 73 -5.11 1.76 -4.22
N GLN A 74 -4.22 2.68 -3.91
CA GLN A 74 -3.18 3.14 -4.84
C GLN A 74 -1.83 3.15 -4.13
N ALA A 75 -0.86 2.48 -4.72
CA ALA A 75 0.48 2.42 -4.13
C ALA A 75 1.59 2.46 -5.17
N ASN A 76 2.72 3.01 -4.75
CA ASN A 76 3.99 2.89 -5.45
C ASN A 76 4.90 1.92 -4.69
N ILE A 77 5.62 1.08 -5.44
CA ILE A 77 6.66 0.20 -4.92
C ILE A 77 8.00 0.80 -5.30
N GLN A 78 8.91 0.94 -4.35
CA GLN A 78 10.30 1.31 -4.57
C GLN A 78 11.18 0.74 -3.45
N LEU A 79 12.48 0.65 -3.68
CA LEU A 79 13.41 0.27 -2.63
C LEU A 79 13.57 1.39 -1.60
N LYS A 80 13.47 1.02 -0.34
CA LYS A 80 13.86 1.83 0.82
C LYS A 80 14.80 0.99 1.67
N ASP A 81 16.00 1.48 1.89
CA ASP A 81 17.05 0.76 2.64
C ASP A 81 17.35 -0.65 2.08
N GLY A 82 17.26 -0.80 0.75
CA GLY A 82 17.51 -2.06 0.04
C GLY A 82 16.34 -3.04 -0.01
N GLU A 83 15.21 -2.74 0.63
CA GLU A 83 14.03 -3.60 0.69
C GLU A 83 12.83 -2.97 -0.06
N PRO A 84 11.94 -3.79 -0.67
CA PRO A 84 10.71 -3.28 -1.25
C PRO A 84 9.86 -2.55 -0.20
N PHE A 85 9.51 -1.33 -0.50
CA PHE A 85 8.66 -0.47 0.30
C PHE A 85 7.41 -0.08 -0.48
N ILE A 86 6.26 -0.35 0.09
CA ILE A 86 4.97 0.00 -0.49
C ILE A 86 4.46 1.29 0.15
N ASN A 87 4.40 2.36 -0.63
CA ASN A 87 3.81 3.63 -0.23
C ASN A 87 2.36 3.66 -0.71
N ALA A 88 1.43 3.33 0.17
CA ALA A 88 0.02 3.18 -0.15
C ALA A 88 -0.83 4.32 0.40
N HIS A 89 -1.72 4.85 -0.44
CA HIS A 89 -2.81 5.72 -0.05
C HIS A 89 -4.14 5.07 -0.42
N ILE A 90 -5.14 5.19 0.45
CA ILE A 90 -6.43 4.54 0.24
C ILE A 90 -7.60 5.51 0.44
N ASN A 91 -8.73 5.15 -0.20
CA ASN A 91 -10.05 5.65 0.15
C ASN A 91 -10.91 4.48 0.63
N ILE A 92 -11.67 4.74 1.68
CA ILE A 92 -12.59 3.78 2.29
C ILE A 92 -13.95 4.42 2.51
N SER A 93 -15.01 3.62 2.53
CA SER A 93 -16.35 4.09 2.89
C SER A 93 -17.05 3.12 3.84
N ASN A 94 -17.90 3.67 4.71
CA ASN A 94 -18.75 2.90 5.62
C ASN A 94 -20.14 2.63 5.03
N HIS A 95 -21.03 2.04 5.83
CA HIS A 95 -22.42 1.75 5.41
C HIS A 95 -23.26 3.01 5.10
N ASP A 96 -22.91 4.16 5.68
CA ASP A 96 -23.54 5.44 5.36
C ASP A 96 -22.95 6.10 4.12
N LEU A 97 -22.05 5.42 3.42
CA LEU A 97 -21.30 5.91 2.26
C LEU A 97 -20.41 7.14 2.59
N THR A 98 -20.14 7.36 3.87
CA THR A 98 -19.18 8.39 4.30
C THR A 98 -17.77 7.94 3.99
N ALA A 99 -17.04 8.74 3.23
CA ALA A 99 -15.69 8.43 2.81
C ALA A 99 -14.64 8.96 3.79
N LYS A 100 -13.56 8.19 3.95
CA LYS A 100 -12.32 8.58 4.62
C LYS A 100 -11.15 8.15 3.73
N GLY A 101 -9.98 8.73 3.97
CA GLY A 101 -8.78 8.33 3.24
C GLY A 101 -7.52 8.81 3.93
N GLY A 102 -6.38 8.27 3.48
CA GLY A 102 -5.08 8.64 4.00
C GLY A 102 -4.01 7.64 3.61
N HIS A 103 -2.83 7.81 4.21
CA HIS A 103 -1.74 6.86 4.11
C HIS A 103 -2.08 5.59 4.89
N LEU A 104 -1.94 4.44 4.23
CA LEU A 104 -2.19 3.14 4.86
C LEU A 104 -0.91 2.60 5.49
N PHE A 105 -0.96 2.34 6.79
CA PHE A 105 0.11 1.60 7.48
C PHE A 105 -0.17 0.10 7.45
N GLU A 106 -1.36 -0.33 7.80
CA GLU A 106 -1.80 -1.71 7.67
C GLU A 106 -3.34 -1.81 7.73
N ALA A 107 -3.87 -2.87 7.13
CA ALA A 107 -5.26 -3.30 7.26
C ALA A 107 -5.36 -4.80 7.00
N LYS A 108 -6.39 -5.44 7.55
CA LYS A 108 -6.72 -6.83 7.25
C LYS A 108 -7.88 -6.93 6.29
N VAL A 109 -7.81 -7.89 5.39
CA VAL A 109 -8.93 -8.27 4.54
C VAL A 109 -10.07 -8.79 5.40
N ALA A 110 -11.25 -8.20 5.29
CA ALA A 110 -12.44 -8.63 6.03
C ALA A 110 -13.23 -9.72 5.30
N VAL A 111 -13.27 -9.67 3.96
CA VAL A 111 -13.98 -10.63 3.10
C VAL A 111 -13.06 -11.15 1.99
N ILE A 112 -12.75 -10.34 1.01
CA ILE A 112 -11.83 -10.62 -0.10
C ILE A 112 -11.00 -9.38 -0.40
N GLY A 113 -9.78 -9.58 -0.93
CA GLY A 113 -8.93 -8.50 -1.44
C GLY A 113 -8.49 -8.80 -2.86
N GLU A 114 -8.73 -7.88 -3.77
CA GLU A 114 -8.43 -8.02 -5.20
C GLU A 114 -7.49 -6.88 -5.63
N PHE A 115 -6.27 -7.25 -6.06
CA PHE A 115 -5.22 -6.30 -6.38
C PHE A 115 -4.61 -6.60 -7.73
N ILE A 116 -4.21 -5.54 -8.42
CA ILE A 116 -3.39 -5.61 -9.63
C ILE A 116 -2.07 -4.92 -9.34
N LEU A 117 -0.97 -5.66 -9.49
CA LEU A 117 0.38 -5.16 -9.37
C LEU A 117 1.04 -5.13 -10.74
N ARG A 118 1.56 -3.99 -11.12
CA ARG A 118 2.33 -3.79 -12.34
C ARG A 118 3.79 -3.57 -11.98
N ASN A 119 4.66 -4.51 -12.37
CA ASN A 119 6.11 -4.37 -12.23
C ASN A 119 6.64 -3.36 -13.25
N ILE A 120 7.54 -2.48 -12.80
CA ILE A 120 8.23 -1.50 -13.64
C ILE A 120 9.69 -1.88 -13.67
N ASN A 121 10.21 -2.22 -14.86
CA ASN A 121 11.55 -2.80 -15.05
C ASN A 121 12.70 -1.78 -14.97
N THR A 122 12.50 -0.67 -14.27
CA THR A 122 13.54 0.32 -13.97
C THR A 122 13.80 0.38 -12.49
N ALA A 123 15.04 0.63 -12.10
CA ALA A 123 15.37 0.80 -10.70
C ALA A 123 14.64 2.02 -10.11
N GLY A 124 14.02 1.81 -8.96
CA GLY A 124 13.38 2.87 -8.19
C GLY A 124 13.82 2.78 -6.74
N LYS A 125 14.22 3.91 -6.16
CA LYS A 125 14.62 3.96 -4.75
C LYS A 125 14.06 5.19 -4.05
N ARG A 126 13.98 5.10 -2.73
CA ARG A 126 13.65 6.22 -1.86
C ARG A 126 14.89 6.64 -1.09
N VAL A 127 15.06 7.94 -0.95
CA VAL A 127 16.16 8.56 -0.21
C VAL A 127 15.56 9.53 0.79
N LEU A 128 16.10 9.54 2.01
CA LEU A 128 15.68 10.49 3.04
C LEU A 128 15.91 11.92 2.54
N ASN A 129 14.84 12.72 2.54
CA ASN A 129 14.90 14.15 2.33
C ASN A 129 14.94 14.82 3.72
N PRO A 130 16.06 15.45 4.11
CA PRO A 130 16.21 15.99 5.46
C PRO A 130 15.29 17.18 5.77
N GLU A 131 14.84 17.92 4.75
CA GLU A 131 13.90 19.04 4.94
C GLU A 131 12.49 18.57 5.29
N LYS A 132 12.11 17.37 4.83
CA LYS A 132 10.78 16.80 5.00
C LYS A 132 10.73 15.69 6.04
N ASP A 133 11.89 15.19 6.47
CA ASP A 133 12.06 13.98 7.26
C ASP A 133 11.28 12.77 6.70
N LEU A 134 11.26 12.66 5.36
CA LEU A 134 10.56 11.62 4.62
C LEU A 134 11.47 10.95 3.59
N ALA A 135 11.32 9.64 3.43
CA ALA A 135 11.93 8.90 2.33
C ALA A 135 11.19 9.20 1.01
N CYS A 136 11.74 10.12 0.22
CA CYS A 136 11.17 10.57 -1.05
C CYS A 136 11.68 9.74 -2.22
N MET A 137 10.86 9.65 -3.28
CA MET A 137 11.23 9.04 -4.55
C MET A 137 12.46 9.76 -5.14
N ALA A 138 13.48 8.99 -5.48
CA ALA A 138 14.66 9.46 -6.19
C ALA A 138 14.70 8.83 -7.59
N LEU A 139 14.58 9.68 -8.61
CA LEU A 139 14.70 9.27 -10.01
C LEU A 139 16.08 9.65 -10.53
N SER A 140 16.73 8.72 -11.24
CA SER A 140 17.94 9.01 -12.02
C SER A 140 17.53 9.20 -13.48
N ASN A 141 17.90 10.32 -14.05
CA ASN A 141 17.78 10.56 -15.49
C ASN A 141 18.90 9.83 -16.23
#